data_cc8cb2481b5b6919ed586d54ff7958e0
#
_entry.id   cc8cb2481b5b6919ed586d54ff7958e0
#
_cell.length_a   1.000
_cell.length_b   1.000
_cell.length_c   1.000
_cell.angle_alpha   90.00
_cell.angle_beta   90.00
_cell.angle_gamma   90.00
#
_symmetry.space_group_name_H-M   'P 1'
#
loop_
_entity.id
_entity.type
_entity.pdbx_description
1 polymer ?
#
loop_
_entity_poly.entity_id
_entity_poly.type
_entity_poly.pdbx_seq_one_letter_code
_entity_poly.pdbx_strand_id
1 'polypeptide(L)'
;MAKIVIATFGSLGDLHPKLAIALELKARGHDVTVAAMEFYREKIGLAGLNFAPMAPHLDPEDRELGKELMDANRGTEKILRELVMPNLRQMYDDIMAAVDGADMLITGEVVYAATSVVEKTGIKWVTTTLAPVSFFSVYDPPVPAQAPQFENLRFLGPTFHKYFFRFLRWTIRGWYEPYKKFRRDLGLSEDHDPIFADKYSDLLHLVLFSKVLGERQPDWPADAVQTGFCFYDGIDDLGTMPDGLEAFLNAGEPPIVFTLGSAAVMDSRDFFEQSAAAARMLNRRAVLLYGVFNNVPEGLSETVAGFEYAPYSRVFPRAACVVHQAGVGTTGQVLRAGVPHLIMPYSHDQPDNAARCRRLGVAEIVTRSEYDAEKAAEVLAKILSDETYRKRASEVAEIVRSEPGTAAACDAVEEALAEPSVLRKSLKNIK
;
A
#
# COMPACT_ATOMS: atom_id res chain seq x y z
N MET A 1 12.45 18.86 -19.48
CA MET A 1 13.21 18.08 -18.47
C MET A 1 13.08 18.80 -17.14
N ALA A 2 12.54 18.17 -16.14
CA ALA A 2 12.39 18.68 -14.78
C ALA A 2 13.11 17.77 -13.79
N LYS A 3 13.52 18.32 -12.64
CA LYS A 3 14.06 17.56 -11.52
C LYS A 3 12.92 17.26 -10.54
N ILE A 4 12.62 15.99 -10.31
CA ILE A 4 11.51 15.54 -9.50
C ILE A 4 12.05 14.68 -8.33
N VAL A 5 11.63 15.01 -7.12
CA VAL A 5 11.92 14.21 -5.93
C VAL A 5 10.66 13.45 -5.54
N ILE A 6 10.78 12.14 -5.33
CA ILE A 6 9.70 11.28 -4.85
C ILE A 6 10.08 10.78 -3.46
N ALA A 7 9.39 11.25 -2.41
CA ALA A 7 9.67 10.87 -1.04
C ALA A 7 8.64 9.86 -0.53
N THR A 8 9.10 8.71 -0.01
CA THR A 8 8.24 7.64 0.48
C THR A 8 8.84 6.95 1.70
N PHE A 9 7.98 6.60 2.65
CA PHE A 9 8.33 5.81 3.82
C PHE A 9 7.34 4.65 3.95
N GLY A 10 7.83 3.48 4.33
CA GLY A 10 7.02 2.29 4.55
C GLY A 10 7.62 1.03 3.91
N SER A 11 6.77 0.03 3.67
CA SER A 11 7.15 -1.25 3.10
C SER A 11 7.31 -1.20 1.56
N LEU A 12 7.58 -2.35 0.94
CA LEU A 12 7.57 -2.46 -0.53
C LEU A 12 6.21 -2.08 -1.14
N GLY A 13 5.12 -2.22 -0.38
CA GLY A 13 3.78 -1.75 -0.80
C GLY A 13 3.73 -0.24 -1.02
N ASP A 14 4.51 0.53 -0.25
CA ASP A 14 4.62 1.98 -0.38
C ASP A 14 5.63 2.37 -1.46
N LEU A 15 6.73 1.65 -1.58
CA LEU A 15 7.84 1.95 -2.49
C LEU A 15 7.50 1.60 -3.94
N HIS A 16 6.97 0.42 -4.22
CA HIS A 16 6.78 -0.09 -5.59
C HIS A 16 5.94 0.83 -6.49
N PRO A 17 4.77 1.37 -6.05
CA PRO A 17 4.03 2.33 -6.87
C PRO A 17 4.82 3.59 -7.19
N LYS A 18 5.69 4.05 -6.27
CA LYS A 18 6.56 5.21 -6.48
C LYS A 18 7.70 4.89 -7.45
N LEU A 19 8.25 3.67 -7.41
CA LEU A 19 9.24 3.21 -8.40
C LEU A 19 8.63 3.14 -9.81
N ALA A 20 7.39 2.66 -9.94
CA ALA A 20 6.71 2.63 -11.22
C ALA A 20 6.56 4.05 -11.81
N ILE A 21 6.11 5.02 -11.00
CA ILE A 21 6.01 6.43 -11.41
C ILE A 21 7.40 7.01 -11.72
N ALA A 22 8.40 6.75 -10.86
CA ALA A 22 9.76 7.27 -11.04
C ALA A 22 10.39 6.80 -12.36
N LEU A 23 10.24 5.52 -12.69
CA LEU A 23 10.76 4.94 -13.92
C LEU A 23 10.09 5.47 -15.17
N GLU A 24 8.77 5.63 -15.14
CA GLU A 24 8.01 6.21 -16.25
C GLU A 24 8.38 7.69 -16.46
N LEU A 25 8.46 8.50 -15.40
CA LEU A 25 8.91 9.89 -15.48
C LEU A 25 10.35 9.99 -16.01
N LYS A 26 11.23 9.11 -15.58
CA LYS A 26 12.60 9.02 -16.12
C LYS A 26 12.59 8.66 -17.61
N ALA A 27 11.77 7.69 -18.03
CA ALA A 27 11.64 7.32 -19.45
C ALA A 27 11.10 8.48 -20.31
N ARG A 28 10.30 9.38 -19.72
CA ARG A 28 9.82 10.64 -20.34
C ARG A 28 10.86 11.77 -20.32
N GLY A 29 12.07 11.53 -19.81
CA GLY A 29 13.19 12.48 -19.85
C GLY A 29 13.31 13.40 -18.64
N HIS A 30 12.65 13.09 -17.53
CA HIS A 30 12.85 13.81 -16.26
C HIS A 30 14.03 13.26 -15.48
N ASP A 31 14.65 14.08 -14.63
CA ASP A 31 15.66 13.68 -13.63
C ASP A 31 14.94 13.35 -12.34
N VAL A 32 14.95 12.07 -11.94
CA VAL A 32 14.14 11.60 -10.83
C VAL A 32 15.03 11.07 -9.70
N THR A 33 14.82 11.60 -8.50
CA THR A 33 15.44 11.12 -7.26
C THR A 33 14.38 10.53 -6.35
N VAL A 34 14.61 9.33 -5.82
CA VAL A 34 13.75 8.68 -4.83
C VAL A 34 14.36 8.87 -3.45
N ALA A 35 13.65 9.60 -2.58
CA ALA A 35 14.01 9.78 -1.18
C ALA A 35 13.27 8.74 -0.33
N ALA A 36 14.03 7.82 0.28
CA ALA A 36 13.48 6.68 1.01
C ALA A 36 14.44 6.21 2.11
N MET A 37 14.03 5.21 2.90
CA MET A 37 14.88 4.56 3.90
C MET A 37 16.17 4.06 3.26
N GLU A 38 17.28 4.15 3.98
CA GLU A 38 18.62 3.73 3.52
C GLU A 38 18.63 2.29 2.99
N PHE A 39 17.85 1.41 3.60
CA PHE A 39 17.67 0.03 3.18
C PHE A 39 17.31 -0.14 1.69
N TYR A 40 16.61 0.82 1.11
CA TYR A 40 16.19 0.74 -0.30
C TYR A 40 17.22 1.29 -1.31
N ARG A 41 18.38 1.77 -0.86
CA ARG A 41 19.42 2.37 -1.72
C ARG A 41 19.82 1.45 -2.87
N GLU A 42 20.14 0.20 -2.56
CA GLU A 42 20.59 -0.77 -3.58
C GLU A 42 19.47 -1.05 -4.58
N LYS A 43 18.26 -1.32 -4.09
CA LYS A 43 17.08 -1.59 -4.93
C LYS A 43 16.76 -0.42 -5.88
N ILE A 44 16.80 0.81 -5.37
CA ILE A 44 16.55 2.02 -6.17
C ILE A 44 17.68 2.23 -7.19
N GLY A 45 18.93 1.97 -6.78
CA GLY A 45 20.09 2.06 -7.66
C GLY A 45 20.06 1.01 -8.78
N LEU A 46 19.69 -0.24 -8.48
CA LEU A 46 19.52 -1.31 -9.48
C LEU A 46 18.42 -0.97 -10.48
N ALA A 47 17.37 -0.27 -10.07
CA ALA A 47 16.36 0.28 -10.96
C ALA A 47 16.88 1.46 -11.81
N GLY A 48 18.13 1.88 -11.61
CA GLY A 48 18.77 2.96 -12.35
C GLY A 48 18.26 4.36 -11.96
N LEU A 49 17.66 4.54 -10.80
CA LEU A 49 17.17 5.80 -10.28
C LEU A 49 18.16 6.44 -9.31
N ASN A 50 18.11 7.77 -9.17
CA ASN A 50 18.88 8.44 -8.14
C ASN A 50 18.23 8.18 -6.77
N PHE A 51 19.07 8.05 -5.74
CA PHE A 51 18.64 7.82 -4.37
C PHE A 51 19.06 8.96 -3.44
N ALA A 52 18.17 9.34 -2.52
CA ALA A 52 18.47 10.19 -1.38
C ALA A 52 18.01 9.46 -0.09
N PRO A 53 18.84 9.45 1.00
CA PRO A 53 18.40 8.87 2.26
C PRO A 53 17.31 9.75 2.89
N MET A 54 16.31 9.12 3.53
CA MET A 54 15.26 9.80 4.29
C MET A 54 14.88 8.98 5.53
N ALA A 55 14.93 9.62 6.67
CA ALA A 55 14.49 9.05 7.95
C ALA A 55 12.96 8.82 8.01
N PRO A 56 12.48 7.92 8.90
CA PRO A 56 13.26 7.06 9.78
C PRO A 56 13.94 5.91 9.06
N HIS A 57 15.09 5.47 9.55
CA HIS A 57 15.77 4.29 9.08
C HIS A 57 15.40 3.11 9.98
N LEU A 58 14.84 2.06 9.40
CA LEU A 58 14.49 0.83 10.09
C LEU A 58 15.43 -0.28 9.67
N ASP A 59 15.73 -1.17 10.59
CA ASP A 59 16.38 -2.42 10.28
C ASP A 59 15.31 -3.40 9.74
N PRO A 60 15.38 -3.79 8.47
CA PRO A 60 14.39 -4.70 7.89
C PRO A 60 14.51 -6.13 8.42
N GLU A 61 15.63 -6.47 9.10
CA GLU A 61 15.84 -7.77 9.72
C GLU A 61 15.30 -7.83 11.16
N ASP A 62 14.88 -6.69 11.74
CA ASP A 62 14.25 -6.63 13.05
C ASP A 62 12.83 -7.21 13.02
N ARG A 63 12.77 -8.53 13.19
CA ARG A 63 11.50 -9.30 13.19
C ARG A 63 10.58 -8.93 14.35
N GLU A 64 11.13 -8.55 15.51
CA GLU A 64 10.32 -8.18 16.67
C GLU A 64 9.63 -6.83 16.40
N LEU A 65 10.37 -5.86 15.86
CA LEU A 65 9.77 -4.62 15.38
C LEU A 65 8.71 -4.91 14.30
N GLY A 66 9.02 -5.77 13.33
CA GLY A 66 8.07 -6.17 12.28
C GLY A 66 6.76 -6.72 12.83
N LYS A 67 6.81 -7.61 13.83
CA LYS A 67 5.62 -8.15 14.52
C LYS A 67 4.84 -7.06 15.24
N GLU A 68 5.53 -6.16 15.95
CA GLU A 68 4.89 -5.07 16.67
C GLU A 68 4.21 -4.07 15.73
N LEU A 69 4.82 -3.78 14.58
CA LEU A 69 4.23 -2.92 13.56
C LEU A 69 3.00 -3.56 12.90
N MET A 70 2.94 -4.88 12.82
CA MET A 70 1.80 -5.63 12.26
C MET A 70 0.72 -5.98 13.30
N ASP A 71 0.82 -5.49 14.54
CA ASP A 71 -0.23 -5.65 15.55
C ASP A 71 -1.49 -4.84 15.17
N ALA A 72 -2.65 -5.51 15.14
CA ALA A 72 -3.91 -4.90 14.73
C ALA A 72 -4.34 -3.73 15.61
N ASN A 73 -4.00 -3.72 16.89
CA ASN A 73 -4.43 -2.70 17.85
C ASN A 73 -3.43 -1.55 17.99
N ARG A 74 -2.14 -1.86 17.97
CA ARG A 74 -1.07 -0.90 18.31
C ARG A 74 -0.14 -0.56 17.15
N GLY A 75 -0.12 -1.34 16.08
CA GLY A 75 0.84 -1.17 14.98
C GLY A 75 0.81 0.22 14.36
N THR A 76 -0.38 0.75 14.03
CA THR A 76 -0.52 2.10 13.47
C THR A 76 -0.09 3.18 14.47
N GLU A 77 -0.46 3.06 15.75
CA GLU A 77 -0.03 3.98 16.79
C GLU A 77 1.50 3.98 16.92
N LYS A 78 2.12 2.81 16.90
CA LYS A 78 3.57 2.64 16.99
C LYS A 78 4.30 3.29 15.81
N ILE A 79 3.83 3.05 14.58
CA ILE A 79 4.39 3.72 13.39
C ILE A 79 4.36 5.24 13.56
N LEU A 80 3.22 5.79 13.93
CA LEU A 80 3.06 7.24 14.02
C LEU A 80 3.87 7.83 15.18
N ARG A 81 3.70 7.30 16.40
CA ARG A 81 4.24 7.91 17.61
C ARG A 81 5.70 7.58 17.90
N GLU A 82 6.14 6.36 17.53
CA GLU A 82 7.46 5.89 17.91
C GLU A 82 8.45 5.93 16.74
N LEU A 83 7.97 5.88 15.49
CA LEU A 83 8.84 5.93 14.32
C LEU A 83 8.78 7.26 13.58
N VAL A 84 7.60 7.74 13.19
CA VAL A 84 7.50 8.92 12.34
C VAL A 84 7.66 10.21 13.14
N MET A 85 6.89 10.40 14.23
CA MET A 85 6.90 11.64 14.99
C MET A 85 8.26 12.00 15.61
N PRO A 86 9.04 11.06 16.17
CA PRO A 86 10.38 11.39 16.70
C PRO A 86 11.39 11.77 15.62
N ASN A 87 11.20 11.31 14.39
CA ASN A 87 12.11 11.52 13.27
C ASN A 87 11.71 12.69 12.35
N LEU A 88 10.70 13.49 12.70
CA LEU A 88 10.21 14.59 11.85
C LEU A 88 11.29 15.59 11.48
N ARG A 89 12.18 15.93 12.41
CA ARG A 89 13.27 16.89 12.15
C ARG A 89 14.26 16.33 11.15
N GLN A 90 14.70 15.10 11.33
CA GLN A 90 15.63 14.46 10.39
C GLN A 90 14.96 14.26 9.02
N MET A 91 13.71 13.79 8.98
CA MET A 91 12.93 13.67 7.75
C MET A 91 12.84 15.02 6.99
N TYR A 92 12.62 16.11 7.72
CA TYR A 92 12.59 17.45 7.15
C TYR A 92 13.93 17.84 6.54
N ASP A 93 15.03 17.68 7.29
CA ASP A 93 16.37 18.05 6.85
C ASP A 93 16.79 17.20 5.63
N ASP A 94 16.46 15.91 5.62
CA ASP A 94 16.71 14.99 4.49
C ASP A 94 15.94 15.40 3.23
N ILE A 95 14.65 15.72 3.37
CA ILE A 95 13.84 16.18 2.23
C ILE A 95 14.34 17.55 1.74
N MET A 96 14.68 18.48 2.64
CA MET A 96 15.25 19.78 2.27
C MET A 96 16.51 19.62 1.42
N ALA A 97 17.40 18.69 1.80
CA ALA A 97 18.60 18.37 1.03
C ALA A 97 18.26 17.74 -0.34
N ALA A 98 17.28 16.84 -0.38
CA ALA A 98 16.87 16.17 -1.60
C ALA A 98 16.20 17.10 -2.62
N VAL A 99 15.43 18.11 -2.16
CA VAL A 99 14.70 19.05 -3.03
C VAL A 99 15.53 20.24 -3.48
N ASP A 100 16.79 20.35 -3.09
CA ASP A 100 17.64 21.45 -3.53
C ASP A 100 17.79 21.47 -5.05
N GLY A 101 17.32 22.56 -5.65
CA GLY A 101 17.25 22.71 -7.12
C GLY A 101 16.24 21.78 -7.82
N ALA A 102 15.31 21.17 -7.09
CA ALA A 102 14.20 20.40 -7.67
C ALA A 102 13.01 21.30 -8.06
N ASP A 103 12.27 20.86 -9.10
CA ASP A 103 11.09 21.53 -9.60
C ASP A 103 9.81 21.06 -8.89
N MET A 104 9.79 19.82 -8.42
CA MET A 104 8.61 19.19 -7.80
C MET A 104 8.99 18.15 -6.76
N LEU A 105 8.16 18.10 -5.71
CA LEU A 105 8.18 17.06 -4.67
C LEU A 105 6.89 16.23 -4.76
N ILE A 106 7.01 14.90 -4.89
CA ILE A 106 5.90 13.95 -4.81
C ILE A 106 6.05 13.16 -3.51
N THR A 107 4.98 13.02 -2.71
CA THR A 107 5.09 12.35 -1.41
C THR A 107 4.07 11.27 -1.18
N GLY A 108 4.49 10.24 -0.41
CA GLY A 108 3.60 9.28 0.22
C GLY A 108 2.86 9.86 1.43
N GLU A 109 1.93 9.08 1.99
CA GLU A 109 0.96 9.54 3.00
C GLU A 109 1.57 9.88 4.36
N VAL A 110 2.61 9.16 4.79
CA VAL A 110 3.22 9.33 6.13
C VAL A 110 4.49 10.17 6.12
N VAL A 111 4.76 10.88 5.02
CA VAL A 111 5.88 11.82 4.89
C VAL A 111 5.46 13.19 5.46
N TYR A 112 5.16 13.23 6.77
CA TYR A 112 4.54 14.40 7.41
C TYR A 112 5.41 15.66 7.44
N ALA A 113 6.72 15.54 7.34
CA ALA A 113 7.60 16.71 7.25
C ALA A 113 7.44 17.49 5.92
N ALA A 114 6.87 16.85 4.89
CA ALA A 114 6.76 17.43 3.54
C ALA A 114 5.98 18.76 3.50
N THR A 115 4.87 18.88 4.23
CA THR A 115 4.10 20.13 4.30
C THR A 115 4.97 21.31 4.77
N SER A 116 5.83 21.08 5.76
CA SER A 116 6.76 22.09 6.27
C SER A 116 7.86 22.43 5.27
N VAL A 117 8.34 21.47 4.49
CA VAL A 117 9.28 21.71 3.37
C VAL A 117 8.62 22.58 2.31
N VAL A 118 7.40 22.23 1.90
CA VAL A 118 6.64 22.99 0.89
C VAL A 118 6.39 24.42 1.32
N GLU A 119 6.00 24.66 2.57
CA GLU A 119 5.79 26.01 3.11
C GLU A 119 7.08 26.84 3.14
N LYS A 120 8.23 26.21 3.39
CA LYS A 120 9.53 26.89 3.44
C LYS A 120 10.14 27.16 2.06
N THR A 121 9.93 26.28 1.11
CA THR A 121 10.59 26.35 -0.22
C THR A 121 9.68 26.89 -1.32
N GLY A 122 8.36 26.70 -1.17
CA GLY A 122 7.40 26.99 -2.23
C GLY A 122 7.47 26.02 -3.41
N ILE A 123 8.13 24.86 -3.24
CA ILE A 123 8.22 23.83 -4.27
C ILE A 123 6.84 23.31 -4.64
N LYS A 124 6.63 22.98 -5.91
CA LYS A 124 5.41 22.28 -6.34
C LYS A 124 5.30 20.95 -5.63
N TRP A 125 4.12 20.66 -5.09
CA TRP A 125 3.89 19.48 -4.31
C TRP A 125 2.75 18.65 -4.84
N VAL A 126 2.98 17.35 -4.95
CA VAL A 126 2.00 16.33 -5.32
C VAL A 126 1.93 15.30 -4.19
N THR A 127 0.74 14.96 -3.76
CA THR A 127 0.54 13.92 -2.75
C THR A 127 -0.07 12.67 -3.37
N THR A 128 0.15 11.51 -2.74
CA THR A 128 -0.33 10.24 -3.25
C THR A 128 -1.02 9.44 -2.15
N THR A 129 -2.13 8.77 -2.50
CA THR A 129 -2.84 7.82 -1.64
C THR A 129 -2.89 6.44 -2.29
N LEU A 130 -2.57 5.40 -1.52
CA LEU A 130 -2.47 4.01 -1.97
C LEU A 130 -3.71 3.17 -1.67
N ALA A 131 -4.49 3.53 -0.64
CA ALA A 131 -5.64 2.75 -0.18
C ALA A 131 -6.83 3.65 0.22
N PRO A 132 -8.08 3.20 0.02
CA PRO A 132 -9.27 3.99 0.35
C PRO A 132 -9.37 4.41 1.82
N VAL A 133 -8.87 3.58 2.75
CA VAL A 133 -8.88 3.86 4.19
C VAL A 133 -8.28 5.23 4.54
N SER A 134 -7.30 5.69 3.79
CA SER A 134 -6.58 6.94 4.03
C SER A 134 -7.42 8.20 3.90
N PHE A 135 -8.54 8.14 3.20
CA PHE A 135 -9.43 9.29 3.04
C PHE A 135 -10.32 9.54 4.25
N PHE A 136 -10.56 8.54 5.08
CA PHE A 136 -11.55 8.62 6.17
C PHE A 136 -12.89 9.19 5.70
N SER A 137 -13.31 8.78 4.47
CA SER A 137 -14.53 9.30 3.87
C SER A 137 -15.75 8.94 4.70
N VAL A 138 -16.63 9.94 4.92
CA VAL A 138 -17.91 9.71 5.61
C VAL A 138 -18.93 9.02 4.72
N TYR A 139 -18.74 9.08 3.40
CA TYR A 139 -19.63 8.45 2.41
C TYR A 139 -19.23 7.01 2.10
N ASP A 140 -17.94 6.69 2.24
CA ASP A 140 -17.39 5.34 2.10
C ASP A 140 -16.45 5.03 3.28
N PRO A 141 -17.04 4.87 4.51
CA PRO A 141 -16.26 4.75 5.74
C PRO A 141 -15.38 3.53 5.73
N PRO A 142 -14.08 3.68 6.13
CA PRO A 142 -13.14 2.58 6.20
C PRO A 142 -13.47 1.63 7.35
N VAL A 143 -12.95 0.41 7.23
CA VAL A 143 -13.02 -0.64 8.24
C VAL A 143 -11.71 -0.63 9.05
N PRO A 144 -11.72 -0.12 10.30
CA PRO A 144 -10.49 -0.05 11.08
C PRO A 144 -10.04 -1.42 11.56
N ALA A 145 -8.71 -1.63 11.63
CA ALA A 145 -8.11 -2.89 12.10
C ALA A 145 -8.52 -3.23 13.54
N GLN A 146 -8.64 -2.20 14.41
CA GLN A 146 -9.03 -2.35 15.81
C GLN A 146 -10.49 -2.77 16.00
N ALA A 147 -11.34 -2.54 15.00
CA ALA A 147 -12.78 -2.77 15.10
C ALA A 147 -13.39 -3.19 13.75
N PRO A 148 -13.07 -4.39 13.22
CA PRO A 148 -13.57 -4.84 11.93
C PRO A 148 -15.11 -4.88 11.84
N GLN A 149 -15.79 -5.00 12.98
CA GLN A 149 -17.26 -4.95 13.09
C GLN A 149 -17.86 -3.60 12.65
N PHE A 150 -17.06 -2.54 12.50
CA PHE A 150 -17.52 -1.25 11.93
C PHE A 150 -18.03 -1.38 10.50
N GLU A 151 -17.65 -2.42 9.77
CA GLU A 151 -18.26 -2.78 8.50
C GLU A 151 -19.78 -2.84 8.60
N ASN A 152 -20.31 -3.38 9.72
CA ASN A 152 -21.73 -3.50 9.97
C ASN A 152 -22.42 -2.17 10.30
N LEU A 153 -21.67 -1.08 10.47
CA LEU A 153 -22.22 0.25 10.81
C LEU A 153 -22.31 1.18 9.58
N ARG A 154 -21.90 0.72 8.40
CA ARG A 154 -21.95 1.52 7.16
C ARG A 154 -23.33 2.07 6.85
N PHE A 155 -24.40 1.34 7.21
CA PHE A 155 -25.81 1.74 6.99
C PHE A 155 -26.22 2.99 7.77
N LEU A 156 -25.46 3.40 8.81
CA LEU A 156 -25.78 4.59 9.62
C LEU A 156 -25.55 5.92 8.87
N GLY A 157 -24.90 5.86 7.71
CA GLY A 157 -24.76 6.95 6.78
C GLY A 157 -23.76 8.05 7.18
N PRO A 158 -23.58 9.07 6.30
CA PRO A 158 -22.50 10.05 6.42
C PRO A 158 -22.54 10.91 7.68
N THR A 159 -23.73 11.23 8.19
CA THR A 159 -23.88 12.05 9.41
C THR A 159 -23.29 11.35 10.63
N PHE A 160 -23.58 10.04 10.80
CA PHE A 160 -23.00 9.27 11.90
C PHE A 160 -21.48 9.22 11.78
N HIS A 161 -20.96 8.86 10.61
CA HIS A 161 -19.52 8.74 10.39
C HIS A 161 -18.78 10.06 10.55
N LYS A 162 -19.38 11.19 10.19
CA LYS A 162 -18.83 12.53 10.44
C LYS A 162 -18.58 12.80 11.92
N TYR A 163 -19.56 12.50 12.79
CA TYR A 163 -19.39 12.69 14.23
C TYR A 163 -18.43 11.65 14.84
N PHE A 164 -18.47 10.42 14.33
CA PHE A 164 -17.55 9.37 14.75
C PHE A 164 -16.09 9.74 14.43
N PHE A 165 -15.77 10.18 13.22
CA PHE A 165 -14.40 10.60 12.87
C PHE A 165 -13.99 11.87 13.62
N ARG A 166 -14.91 12.77 13.92
CA ARG A 166 -14.63 13.92 14.81
C ARG A 166 -14.25 13.47 16.21
N PHE A 167 -14.94 12.48 16.75
CA PHE A 167 -14.60 11.88 18.03
C PHE A 167 -13.24 11.16 17.97
N LEU A 168 -12.99 10.37 16.95
CA LEU A 168 -11.70 9.70 16.75
C LEU A 168 -10.55 10.71 16.69
N ARG A 169 -10.67 11.78 15.90
CA ARG A 169 -9.68 12.87 15.85
C ARG A 169 -9.41 13.46 17.23
N TRP A 170 -10.45 13.64 18.02
CA TRP A 170 -10.32 14.15 19.37
C TRP A 170 -9.54 13.19 20.29
N THR A 171 -9.78 11.88 20.19
CA THR A 171 -9.11 10.87 21.02
C THR A 171 -7.62 10.76 20.71
N ILE A 172 -7.21 10.88 19.44
CA ILE A 172 -5.81 10.72 19.03
C ILE A 172 -5.05 12.06 18.87
N ARG A 173 -5.67 13.19 19.22
CA ARG A 173 -5.05 14.51 19.05
C ARG A 173 -3.68 14.63 19.72
N GLY A 174 -3.44 13.89 20.81
CA GLY A 174 -2.16 13.86 21.49
C GLY A 174 -1.05 13.15 20.72
N TRP A 175 -1.39 12.37 19.69
CA TRP A 175 -0.39 11.63 18.91
C TRP A 175 0.48 12.56 18.06
N TYR A 176 -0.06 13.71 17.63
CA TYR A 176 0.66 14.68 16.79
C TYR A 176 1.10 15.96 17.52
N GLU A 177 1.12 15.97 18.86
CA GLU A 177 1.75 17.05 19.61
C GLU A 177 3.26 17.23 19.27
N PRO A 178 4.06 16.16 19.04
CA PRO A 178 5.43 16.32 18.53
C PRO A 178 5.50 17.04 17.18
N TYR A 179 4.51 16.82 16.29
CA TYR A 179 4.42 17.51 15.00
C TYR A 179 4.16 19.01 15.19
N LYS A 180 3.27 19.41 16.09
CA LYS A 180 3.02 20.81 16.39
C LYS A 180 4.28 21.49 16.95
N LYS A 181 4.98 20.84 17.89
CA LYS A 181 6.25 21.33 18.41
C LYS A 181 7.28 21.50 17.29
N PHE A 182 7.44 20.51 16.43
CA PHE A 182 8.35 20.56 15.28
C PHE A 182 8.03 21.76 14.37
N ARG A 183 6.76 22.01 14.05
CA ARG A 183 6.35 23.18 13.25
C ARG A 183 6.66 24.50 13.94
N ARG A 184 6.40 24.60 15.24
CA ARG A 184 6.74 25.76 16.06
C ARG A 184 8.25 26.05 16.02
N ASP A 185 9.08 25.03 16.17
CA ASP A 185 10.53 25.13 16.13
C ASP A 185 11.04 25.62 14.76
N LEU A 186 10.26 25.40 13.70
CA LEU A 186 10.50 25.96 12.35
C LEU A 186 9.90 27.36 12.14
N GLY A 187 9.17 27.92 13.11
CA GLY A 187 8.45 29.17 12.95
C GLY A 187 7.26 29.11 12.00
N LEU A 188 6.61 27.93 11.92
CA LEU A 188 5.41 27.66 11.11
C LEU A 188 4.17 27.57 12.02
N SER A 189 2.96 27.73 11.42
CA SER A 189 1.70 27.56 12.16
C SER A 189 1.58 26.15 12.73
N GLU A 190 1.12 26.07 13.97
CA GLU A 190 0.81 24.79 14.65
C GLU A 190 -0.60 24.26 14.34
N ASP A 191 -1.45 25.07 13.72
CA ASP A 191 -2.84 24.74 13.43
C ASP A 191 -2.91 23.86 12.17
N HIS A 192 -2.36 22.64 12.31
CA HIS A 192 -2.32 21.62 11.25
C HIS A 192 -2.65 20.25 11.83
N ASP A 193 -3.41 19.46 11.05
CA ASP A 193 -3.76 18.08 11.31
C ASP A 193 -3.14 17.17 10.22
N PRO A 194 -1.94 16.61 10.45
CA PRO A 194 -1.22 15.87 9.42
C PRO A 194 -1.85 14.50 9.10
N ILE A 195 -2.75 14.01 9.95
CA ILE A 195 -3.34 12.67 9.80
C ILE A 195 -4.63 12.72 8.96
N PHE A 196 -5.49 13.71 9.20
CA PHE A 196 -6.82 13.72 8.59
C PHE A 196 -7.06 14.83 7.56
N ALA A 197 -6.39 15.97 7.66
CA ALA A 197 -6.72 17.14 6.85
C ALA A 197 -5.55 17.67 6.01
N ASP A 198 -4.45 18.04 6.66
CA ASP A 198 -3.40 18.84 6.04
C ASP A 198 -2.29 17.99 5.39
N LYS A 199 -2.66 16.83 4.87
CA LYS A 199 -1.79 15.89 4.18
C LYS A 199 -1.98 15.88 2.66
N TYR A 200 -2.90 16.68 2.15
CA TYR A 200 -3.19 16.75 0.73
C TYR A 200 -2.60 18.02 0.11
N SER A 201 -2.15 17.90 -1.12
CA SER A 201 -1.69 19.05 -1.90
C SER A 201 -2.88 19.79 -2.53
N ASP A 202 -2.80 21.12 -2.56
CA ASP A 202 -3.74 21.97 -3.31
C ASP A 202 -3.44 22.00 -4.84
N LEU A 203 -2.35 21.36 -5.28
CA LEU A 203 -1.96 21.32 -6.69
C LEU A 203 -2.47 20.04 -7.35
N LEU A 204 -2.15 18.89 -6.77
CA LEU A 204 -2.51 17.57 -7.30
C LEU A 204 -2.45 16.51 -6.20
N HIS A 205 -3.49 15.71 -6.10
CA HIS A 205 -3.54 14.52 -5.25
C HIS A 205 -3.76 13.27 -6.11
N LEU A 206 -2.77 12.38 -6.21
CA LEU A 206 -2.86 11.15 -6.98
C LEU A 206 -3.45 10.01 -6.14
N VAL A 207 -4.51 9.39 -6.64
CA VAL A 207 -5.16 8.23 -6.04
C VAL A 207 -4.72 6.98 -6.81
N LEU A 208 -3.77 6.24 -6.22
CA LEU A 208 -3.03 5.15 -6.87
C LEU A 208 -3.67 3.77 -6.62
N PHE A 209 -4.99 3.71 -6.57
CA PHE A 209 -5.75 2.47 -6.51
C PHE A 209 -6.95 2.50 -7.46
N SER A 210 -7.38 1.31 -7.88
CA SER A 210 -8.49 1.15 -8.82
C SER A 210 -9.83 1.60 -8.24
N LYS A 211 -10.69 2.15 -9.09
CA LYS A 211 -12.08 2.49 -8.77
C LYS A 211 -12.90 1.30 -8.26
N VAL A 212 -12.54 0.05 -8.61
CA VAL A 212 -13.23 -1.12 -8.08
C VAL A 212 -13.02 -1.29 -6.58
N LEU A 213 -11.88 -0.84 -6.06
CA LEU A 213 -11.59 -0.89 -4.62
C LEU A 213 -12.25 0.26 -3.86
N GLY A 214 -12.41 1.43 -4.49
CA GLY A 214 -13.10 2.59 -3.95
C GLY A 214 -13.30 3.67 -4.99
N GLU A 215 -14.53 4.04 -5.27
CA GLU A 215 -14.87 5.14 -6.17
C GLU A 215 -14.69 6.50 -5.50
N ARG A 216 -14.46 7.54 -6.31
CA ARG A 216 -14.33 8.92 -5.83
C ARG A 216 -15.54 9.33 -4.99
N GLN A 217 -15.29 9.88 -3.81
CA GLN A 217 -16.33 10.36 -2.89
C GLN A 217 -16.40 11.90 -2.88
N PRO A 218 -17.57 12.48 -2.47
CA PRO A 218 -17.73 13.94 -2.44
C PRO A 218 -16.81 14.68 -1.46
N ASP A 219 -16.27 13.98 -0.47
CA ASP A 219 -15.39 14.52 0.56
C ASP A 219 -13.90 14.26 0.30
N TRP A 220 -13.55 13.71 -0.88
CA TRP A 220 -12.15 13.63 -1.33
C TRP A 220 -11.64 15.02 -1.74
N PRO A 221 -10.31 15.24 -1.73
CA PRO A 221 -9.73 16.50 -2.23
C PRO A 221 -10.23 16.84 -3.63
N ALA A 222 -10.49 18.14 -3.88
CA ALA A 222 -11.01 18.60 -5.16
C ALA A 222 -10.07 18.25 -6.33
N ASP A 223 -8.76 18.34 -6.08
CA ASP A 223 -7.69 18.09 -7.06
C ASP A 223 -7.23 16.62 -7.06
N ALA A 224 -8.07 15.70 -6.55
CA ALA A 224 -7.78 14.28 -6.59
C ALA A 224 -8.00 13.70 -7.99
N VAL A 225 -6.97 13.02 -8.52
CA VAL A 225 -6.99 12.28 -9.78
C VAL A 225 -6.81 10.80 -9.50
N GLN A 226 -7.85 10.01 -9.77
CA GLN A 226 -7.81 8.56 -9.59
C GLN A 226 -7.27 7.90 -10.85
N THR A 227 -6.09 7.29 -10.76
CA THR A 227 -5.36 6.73 -11.89
C THR A 227 -5.53 5.23 -12.05
N GLY A 228 -5.88 4.53 -10.99
CA GLY A 228 -5.74 3.08 -10.89
C GLY A 228 -4.39 2.70 -10.26
N PHE A 229 -4.11 1.41 -10.16
CA PHE A 229 -2.87 0.92 -9.55
C PHE A 229 -1.65 1.22 -10.42
N CYS A 230 -0.58 1.71 -9.78
CA CYS A 230 0.73 1.84 -10.40
C CYS A 230 1.54 0.56 -10.13
N PHE A 231 1.44 -0.41 -11.04
CA PHE A 231 2.14 -1.69 -10.89
C PHE A 231 3.63 -1.58 -11.19
N TYR A 232 4.43 -2.16 -10.31
CA TYR A 232 5.85 -2.38 -10.50
C TYR A 232 6.11 -3.89 -10.57
N ASP A 233 6.51 -4.37 -11.72
CA ASP A 233 6.71 -5.80 -11.97
C ASP A 233 8.19 -6.22 -11.85
N GLY A 234 9.04 -5.32 -11.33
CA GLY A 234 10.47 -5.54 -11.13
C GLY A 234 11.31 -5.34 -12.39
N ILE A 235 12.48 -4.71 -12.23
CA ILE A 235 13.57 -4.68 -13.23
C ILE A 235 14.76 -5.50 -12.69
N ASP A 236 14.72 -5.76 -11.39
CA ASP A 236 15.67 -6.50 -10.58
C ASP A 236 15.34 -8.02 -10.55
N ASP A 237 16.07 -8.76 -9.73
CA ASP A 237 15.85 -10.20 -9.50
C ASP A 237 14.41 -10.56 -9.09
N LEU A 238 13.64 -9.58 -8.59
CA LEU A 238 12.23 -9.74 -8.29
C LEU A 238 11.36 -9.99 -9.53
N GLY A 239 11.85 -9.67 -10.74
CA GLY A 239 11.21 -10.01 -12.01
C GLY A 239 11.49 -11.43 -12.50
N THR A 240 12.43 -12.14 -11.86
CA THR A 240 12.90 -13.46 -12.28
C THR A 240 12.08 -14.56 -11.61
N MET A 241 11.69 -15.58 -12.38
CA MET A 241 11.04 -16.76 -11.82
C MET A 241 12.07 -17.63 -11.11
N PRO A 242 11.81 -18.09 -9.87
CA PRO A 242 12.68 -19.04 -9.18
C PRO A 242 12.82 -20.35 -9.96
N ASP A 243 13.98 -20.98 -9.82
CA ASP A 243 14.25 -22.27 -10.44
C ASP A 243 13.20 -23.31 -10.02
N GLY A 244 12.68 -24.06 -10.99
CA GLY A 244 11.67 -25.09 -10.77
C GLY A 244 10.23 -24.59 -10.66
N LEU A 245 9.97 -23.30 -10.36
CA LEU A 245 8.60 -22.80 -10.24
C LEU A 245 7.84 -22.86 -11.57
N GLU A 246 8.48 -22.50 -12.67
CA GLU A 246 7.88 -22.56 -14.00
C GLU A 246 7.46 -24.00 -14.36
N ALA A 247 8.33 -24.98 -14.10
CA ALA A 247 8.04 -26.39 -14.29
C ALA A 247 6.89 -26.85 -13.38
N PHE A 248 6.90 -26.44 -12.12
CA PHE A 248 5.81 -26.74 -11.19
C PHE A 248 4.47 -26.17 -11.69
N LEU A 249 4.42 -24.90 -12.08
CA LEU A 249 3.18 -24.29 -12.58
C LEU A 249 2.63 -24.97 -13.86
N ASN A 250 3.51 -25.54 -14.69
CA ASN A 250 3.12 -26.24 -15.92
C ASN A 250 2.74 -27.72 -15.70
N ALA A 251 3.04 -28.30 -14.54
CA ALA A 251 2.95 -29.74 -14.32
C ALA A 251 1.52 -30.25 -13.99
N GLY A 252 0.48 -29.40 -14.02
CA GLY A 252 -0.89 -29.86 -13.72
C GLY A 252 -1.88 -28.73 -13.52
N GLU A 253 -2.93 -29.00 -12.75
CA GLU A 253 -3.98 -28.02 -12.45
C GLU A 253 -3.42 -26.75 -11.76
N PRO A 254 -4.08 -25.59 -11.95
CA PRO A 254 -3.69 -24.35 -11.27
C PRO A 254 -3.59 -24.53 -9.76
N PRO A 255 -2.44 -24.17 -9.14
CA PRO A 255 -2.26 -24.29 -7.71
C PRO A 255 -3.01 -23.21 -6.92
N ILE A 256 -3.22 -23.43 -5.62
CA ILE A 256 -3.52 -22.38 -4.66
C ILE A 256 -2.20 -21.68 -4.32
N VAL A 257 -2.14 -20.36 -4.36
CA VAL A 257 -0.94 -19.59 -4.00
C VAL A 257 -1.13 -18.93 -2.64
N PHE A 258 -0.20 -19.13 -1.72
CA PHE A 258 -0.21 -18.56 -0.38
C PHE A 258 0.93 -17.57 -0.20
N THR A 259 0.62 -16.37 0.29
CA THR A 259 1.62 -15.33 0.56
C THR A 259 1.12 -14.34 1.63
N LEU A 260 2.03 -13.68 2.32
CA LEU A 260 1.70 -12.64 3.30
C LEU A 260 2.24 -11.24 2.89
N GLY A 261 2.72 -11.11 1.65
CA GLY A 261 3.34 -9.86 1.19
C GLY A 261 4.66 -9.56 1.93
N SER A 262 5.13 -8.31 1.85
CA SER A 262 6.45 -7.94 2.36
C SER A 262 6.51 -7.61 3.85
N ALA A 263 5.40 -7.21 4.46
CA ALA A 263 5.38 -6.80 5.87
C ALA A 263 4.83 -7.91 6.78
N ALA A 264 3.65 -8.45 6.51
CA ALA A 264 3.02 -9.46 7.38
C ALA A 264 3.76 -10.79 7.38
N VAL A 265 4.57 -11.08 6.37
CA VAL A 265 5.42 -12.28 6.29
C VAL A 265 6.43 -12.37 7.44
N MET A 266 6.79 -11.25 8.06
CA MET A 266 7.68 -11.21 9.24
C MET A 266 7.03 -11.79 10.50
N ASP A 267 5.69 -11.86 10.55
CA ASP A 267 4.92 -12.48 11.63
C ASP A 267 4.00 -13.60 11.09
N SER A 268 4.58 -14.47 10.25
CA SER A 268 3.83 -15.56 9.60
C SER A 268 3.32 -16.61 10.59
N ARG A 269 3.97 -16.78 11.75
CA ARG A 269 3.73 -17.87 12.69
C ARG A 269 3.66 -19.21 11.95
N ASP A 270 2.58 -19.96 12.12
CA ASP A 270 2.29 -21.26 11.49
C ASP A 270 1.44 -21.16 10.21
N PHE A 271 1.29 -19.95 9.65
CA PHE A 271 0.46 -19.72 8.45
C PHE A 271 0.81 -20.65 7.29
N PHE A 272 2.11 -20.85 7.00
CA PHE A 272 2.53 -21.65 5.86
C PHE A 272 2.34 -23.14 6.10
N GLU A 273 2.53 -23.61 7.33
CA GLU A 273 2.25 -24.98 7.75
C GLU A 273 0.75 -25.30 7.66
N GLN A 274 -0.11 -24.43 8.19
CA GLN A 274 -1.56 -24.57 8.10
C GLN A 274 -2.04 -24.52 6.64
N SER A 275 -1.46 -23.63 5.84
CA SER A 275 -1.77 -23.49 4.41
C SER A 275 -1.39 -24.76 3.62
N ALA A 276 -0.22 -25.33 3.87
CA ALA A 276 0.19 -26.60 3.26
C ALA A 276 -0.72 -27.76 3.68
N ALA A 277 -1.15 -27.80 4.94
CA ALA A 277 -2.09 -28.79 5.44
C ALA A 277 -3.48 -28.64 4.78
N ALA A 278 -4.00 -27.41 4.66
CA ALA A 278 -5.26 -27.14 4.00
C ALA A 278 -5.23 -27.58 2.52
N ALA A 279 -4.15 -27.29 1.80
CA ALA A 279 -3.99 -27.73 0.42
C ALA A 279 -4.01 -29.28 0.29
N ARG A 280 -3.34 -30.00 1.22
CA ARG A 280 -3.37 -31.46 1.29
C ARG A 280 -4.77 -32.00 1.55
N MET A 281 -5.51 -31.41 2.51
CA MET A 281 -6.91 -31.80 2.80
C MET A 281 -7.81 -31.67 1.59
N LEU A 282 -7.58 -30.67 0.74
CA LEU A 282 -8.32 -30.44 -0.50
C LEU A 282 -7.80 -31.26 -1.68
N ASN A 283 -6.74 -32.04 -1.51
CA ASN A 283 -6.02 -32.71 -2.58
C ASN A 283 -5.68 -31.76 -3.75
N ARG A 284 -5.23 -30.52 -3.41
CA ARG A 284 -4.89 -29.47 -4.38
C ARG A 284 -3.41 -29.18 -4.37
N ARG A 285 -2.91 -28.76 -5.52
CA ARG A 285 -1.55 -28.27 -5.66
C ARG A 285 -1.45 -26.88 -5.01
N ALA A 286 -0.28 -26.57 -4.41
CA ALA A 286 -0.05 -25.30 -3.76
C ALA A 286 1.35 -24.74 -4.01
N VAL A 287 1.46 -23.41 -4.04
CA VAL A 287 2.71 -22.65 -4.01
C VAL A 287 2.72 -21.80 -2.76
N LEU A 288 3.76 -21.94 -1.93
CA LEU A 288 4.00 -21.13 -0.74
C LEU A 288 5.09 -20.10 -1.07
N LEU A 289 4.75 -18.81 -1.02
CA LEU A 289 5.72 -17.70 -1.13
C LEU A 289 6.04 -17.20 0.29
N TYR A 290 7.00 -17.86 0.94
CA TYR A 290 7.22 -17.75 2.38
C TYR A 290 8.14 -16.58 2.79
N GLY A 291 8.75 -15.86 1.83
CA GLY A 291 9.62 -14.70 2.09
C GLY A 291 10.99 -15.08 2.61
N VAL A 292 11.95 -14.17 2.46
CA VAL A 292 13.37 -14.39 2.80
C VAL A 292 13.65 -14.60 4.30
N PHE A 293 12.72 -14.23 5.17
CA PHE A 293 12.89 -14.32 6.63
C PHE A 293 12.33 -15.61 7.24
N ASN A 294 11.71 -16.46 6.47
CA ASN A 294 11.12 -17.70 6.94
C ASN A 294 11.79 -18.92 6.32
N ASN A 295 11.66 -20.04 6.97
CA ASN A 295 12.07 -21.31 6.40
C ASN A 295 10.89 -21.92 5.61
N VAL A 296 11.21 -22.71 4.61
CA VAL A 296 10.21 -23.56 3.97
C VAL A 296 9.67 -24.55 5.02
N PRO A 297 8.32 -24.74 5.10
CA PRO A 297 7.77 -25.73 6.01
C PRO A 297 8.33 -27.14 5.74
N GLU A 298 8.62 -27.88 6.81
CA GLU A 298 9.10 -29.26 6.68
C GLU A 298 8.01 -30.21 6.15
N GLY A 299 8.41 -31.28 5.48
CA GLY A 299 7.50 -32.34 5.05
C GLY A 299 6.50 -31.91 3.97
N LEU A 300 6.86 -31.01 3.09
CA LEU A 300 6.03 -30.69 1.92
C LEU A 300 5.87 -31.92 1.04
N SER A 301 4.64 -32.16 0.54
CA SER A 301 4.36 -33.19 -0.46
C SER A 301 4.79 -32.74 -1.85
N GLU A 302 4.89 -33.66 -2.79
CA GLU A 302 5.20 -33.34 -4.21
C GLU A 302 4.18 -32.37 -4.86
N THR A 303 3.00 -32.23 -4.26
CA THR A 303 1.97 -31.30 -4.73
C THR A 303 2.07 -29.90 -4.14
N VAL A 304 3.01 -29.65 -3.20
CA VAL A 304 3.21 -28.36 -2.53
C VAL A 304 4.65 -27.92 -2.71
N ALA A 305 4.87 -26.80 -3.37
CA ALA A 305 6.18 -26.21 -3.59
C ALA A 305 6.35 -24.89 -2.80
N GLY A 306 7.53 -24.71 -2.20
CA GLY A 306 7.87 -23.50 -1.45
C GLY A 306 8.96 -22.70 -2.14
N PHE A 307 8.79 -21.36 -2.18
CA PHE A 307 9.78 -20.42 -2.72
C PHE A 307 9.83 -19.19 -1.83
N GLU A 308 11.01 -18.59 -1.71
CA GLU A 308 11.16 -17.35 -0.93
C GLU A 308 10.34 -16.22 -1.55
N TYR A 309 10.43 -16.05 -2.84
CA TYR A 309 9.74 -15.02 -3.59
C TYR A 309 9.44 -15.49 -5.02
N ALA A 310 8.43 -14.91 -5.64
CA ALA A 310 8.18 -15.00 -7.07
C ALA A 310 7.40 -13.77 -7.57
N PRO A 311 7.57 -13.36 -8.84
CA PRO A 311 6.84 -12.23 -9.42
C PRO A 311 5.33 -12.50 -9.43
N TYR A 312 4.55 -11.71 -8.67
CA TYR A 312 3.10 -11.88 -8.58
C TYR A 312 2.40 -11.78 -9.94
N SER A 313 2.88 -10.88 -10.81
CA SER A 313 2.37 -10.70 -12.16
C SER A 313 2.47 -11.96 -13.03
N ARG A 314 3.42 -12.85 -12.75
CA ARG A 314 3.63 -14.10 -13.47
C ARG A 314 2.97 -15.32 -12.81
N VAL A 315 2.82 -15.31 -11.50
CA VAL A 315 2.31 -16.44 -10.71
C VAL A 315 0.80 -16.36 -10.52
N PHE A 316 0.26 -15.21 -10.11
CA PHE A 316 -1.15 -15.09 -9.76
C PHE A 316 -2.13 -15.38 -10.91
N PRO A 317 -1.87 -14.98 -12.18
CA PRO A 317 -2.76 -15.34 -13.29
C PRO A 317 -2.89 -16.85 -13.51
N ARG A 318 -1.97 -17.64 -12.97
CA ARG A 318 -1.93 -19.11 -13.10
C ARG A 318 -2.45 -19.82 -11.85
N ALA A 319 -2.94 -19.07 -10.84
CA ALA A 319 -3.48 -19.61 -9.61
C ALA A 319 -4.96 -19.99 -9.73
N ALA A 320 -5.37 -21.00 -8.97
CA ALA A 320 -6.78 -21.32 -8.76
C ALA A 320 -7.44 -20.32 -7.79
N CYS A 321 -6.69 -19.95 -6.76
CA CYS A 321 -7.05 -18.96 -5.72
C CYS A 321 -5.75 -18.41 -5.12
N VAL A 322 -5.78 -17.16 -4.61
CA VAL A 322 -4.65 -16.59 -3.86
C VAL A 322 -5.09 -16.36 -2.42
N VAL A 323 -4.29 -16.86 -1.47
CA VAL A 323 -4.48 -16.64 -0.03
C VAL A 323 -3.47 -15.59 0.41
N HIS A 324 -3.96 -14.47 0.97
CA HIS A 324 -3.08 -13.35 1.33
C HIS A 324 -3.64 -12.47 2.46
N GLN A 325 -2.85 -11.48 2.90
CA GLN A 325 -3.16 -10.61 4.02
C GLN A 325 -3.99 -9.35 3.66
N ALA A 326 -4.23 -9.07 2.39
CA ALA A 326 -4.87 -7.87 1.86
C ALA A 326 -4.09 -6.55 1.98
N GLY A 327 -2.77 -6.55 2.06
CA GLY A 327 -2.00 -5.33 1.77
C GLY A 327 -2.33 -4.82 0.37
N VAL A 328 -2.46 -3.50 0.18
CA VAL A 328 -3.03 -2.91 -1.04
C VAL A 328 -2.29 -3.32 -2.31
N GLY A 329 -0.95 -3.43 -2.28
CA GLY A 329 -0.16 -3.87 -3.43
C GLY A 329 -0.46 -5.32 -3.85
N THR A 330 -0.50 -6.25 -2.88
CA THR A 330 -0.87 -7.65 -3.14
C THR A 330 -2.32 -7.74 -3.64
N THR A 331 -3.24 -7.01 -3.01
CA THR A 331 -4.65 -6.93 -3.43
C THR A 331 -4.76 -6.47 -4.88
N GLY A 332 -4.07 -5.40 -5.27
CA GLY A 332 -4.05 -4.92 -6.64
C GLY A 332 -3.57 -5.97 -7.64
N GLN A 333 -2.49 -6.70 -7.31
CA GLN A 333 -1.95 -7.76 -8.15
C GLN A 333 -2.94 -8.93 -8.32
N VAL A 334 -3.65 -9.34 -7.26
CA VAL A 334 -4.65 -10.43 -7.34
C VAL A 334 -5.88 -9.97 -8.13
N LEU A 335 -6.35 -8.73 -7.91
CA LEU A 335 -7.45 -8.14 -8.71
C LEU A 335 -7.07 -8.06 -10.19
N ARG A 336 -5.82 -7.62 -10.54
CA ARG A 336 -5.30 -7.62 -11.92
C ARG A 336 -5.25 -9.02 -12.52
N ALA A 337 -4.89 -10.02 -11.71
CA ALA A 337 -4.79 -11.40 -12.15
C ALA A 337 -6.15 -12.03 -12.48
N GLY A 338 -7.24 -11.57 -11.89
CA GLY A 338 -8.58 -12.09 -12.11
C GLY A 338 -8.83 -13.43 -11.44
N VAL A 339 -8.26 -13.63 -10.26
CA VAL A 339 -8.41 -14.86 -9.48
C VAL A 339 -9.11 -14.58 -8.15
N PRO A 340 -9.91 -15.53 -7.63
CA PRO A 340 -10.55 -15.35 -6.33
C PRO A 340 -9.55 -15.37 -5.18
N HIS A 341 -9.95 -14.77 -4.04
CA HIS A 341 -9.10 -14.61 -2.87
C HIS A 341 -9.66 -15.33 -1.65
N LEU A 342 -8.77 -15.86 -0.81
CA LEU A 342 -9.02 -16.03 0.62
C LEU A 342 -8.14 -15.03 1.37
N ILE A 343 -8.71 -14.20 2.23
CA ILE A 343 -7.99 -13.12 2.89
C ILE A 343 -7.92 -13.34 4.39
N MET A 344 -6.70 -13.25 4.94
CA MET A 344 -6.43 -13.26 6.37
C MET A 344 -5.76 -11.92 6.77
N PRO A 345 -6.55 -10.88 7.11
CA PRO A 345 -5.99 -9.56 7.37
C PRO A 345 -5.28 -9.46 8.72
N TYR A 346 -4.24 -8.66 8.80
CA TYR A 346 -3.46 -8.35 10.00
C TYR A 346 -3.84 -6.98 10.56
N SER A 347 -3.36 -5.90 9.95
CA SER A 347 -3.46 -4.53 10.47
C SER A 347 -3.54 -3.47 9.36
N HIS A 348 -3.53 -2.20 9.73
CA HIS A 348 -3.49 -1.02 8.85
C HIS A 348 -4.67 -0.97 7.87
N ASP A 349 -4.37 -0.96 6.56
CA ASP A 349 -5.33 -0.94 5.45
C ASP A 349 -5.97 -2.30 5.16
N GLN A 350 -5.40 -3.39 5.69
CA GLN A 350 -5.73 -4.75 5.28
C GLN A 350 -7.19 -5.14 5.60
N PRO A 351 -7.76 -4.84 6.78
CA PRO A 351 -9.17 -5.15 7.05
C PRO A 351 -10.13 -4.39 6.14
N ASP A 352 -9.81 -3.14 5.78
CA ASP A 352 -10.62 -2.36 4.85
C ASP A 352 -10.55 -2.94 3.43
N ASN A 353 -9.35 -3.23 2.93
CA ASN A 353 -9.16 -3.86 1.64
C ASN A 353 -9.86 -5.23 1.57
N ALA A 354 -9.78 -6.05 2.63
CA ALA A 354 -10.45 -7.33 2.73
C ALA A 354 -11.98 -7.19 2.65
N ALA A 355 -12.55 -6.27 3.41
CA ALA A 355 -13.99 -5.99 3.40
C ALA A 355 -14.46 -5.53 2.01
N ARG A 356 -13.66 -4.70 1.32
CA ARG A 356 -13.93 -4.25 -0.05
C ARG A 356 -13.91 -5.40 -1.04
N CYS A 357 -12.89 -6.27 -1.00
CA CYS A 357 -12.83 -7.46 -1.85
C CYS A 357 -14.01 -8.42 -1.62
N ARG A 358 -14.45 -8.61 -0.36
CA ARG A 358 -15.64 -9.38 -0.04
C ARG A 358 -16.91 -8.75 -0.62
N ARG A 359 -17.07 -7.42 -0.51
CA ARG A 359 -18.22 -6.70 -1.13
C ARG A 359 -18.22 -6.79 -2.66
N LEU A 360 -17.05 -6.84 -3.29
CA LEU A 360 -16.92 -7.08 -4.73
C LEU A 360 -17.34 -8.51 -5.13
N GLY A 361 -17.48 -9.42 -4.18
CA GLY A 361 -17.80 -10.82 -4.44
C GLY A 361 -16.64 -11.64 -5.01
N VAL A 362 -15.39 -11.19 -4.75
CA VAL A 362 -14.17 -11.86 -5.23
C VAL A 362 -13.41 -12.57 -4.12
N ALA A 363 -13.81 -12.38 -2.86
CA ALA A 363 -13.07 -12.88 -1.71
C ALA A 363 -13.94 -13.34 -0.54
N GLU A 364 -13.38 -14.26 0.24
CA GLU A 364 -13.81 -14.58 1.60
C GLU A 364 -12.74 -14.14 2.61
N ILE A 365 -13.14 -13.96 3.87
CA ILE A 365 -12.27 -13.51 4.95
C ILE A 365 -12.26 -14.54 6.07
N VAL A 366 -11.07 -14.91 6.50
CA VAL A 366 -10.84 -15.67 7.73
C VAL A 366 -9.98 -14.82 8.65
N THR A 367 -10.39 -14.62 9.89
CA THR A 367 -9.59 -13.86 10.85
C THR A 367 -8.33 -14.63 11.22
N ARG A 368 -7.27 -13.92 11.61
CA ARG A 368 -6.01 -14.53 11.99
C ARG A 368 -6.14 -15.56 13.15
N SER A 369 -7.08 -15.30 14.07
CA SER A 369 -7.36 -16.20 15.19
C SER A 369 -8.13 -17.46 14.82
N GLU A 370 -8.79 -17.47 13.68
CA GLU A 370 -9.58 -18.60 13.17
C GLU A 370 -8.83 -19.35 12.05
N TYR A 371 -7.67 -18.86 11.61
CA TYR A 371 -6.94 -19.45 10.50
C TYR A 371 -6.17 -20.69 10.96
N ASP A 372 -6.70 -21.83 10.67
CA ASP A 372 -6.09 -23.16 10.78
C ASP A 372 -6.34 -23.94 9.49
N ALA A 373 -5.81 -25.15 9.40
CA ALA A 373 -5.90 -25.98 8.19
C ALA A 373 -7.34 -26.34 7.85
N GLU A 374 -8.17 -26.69 8.83
CA GLU A 374 -9.57 -27.07 8.64
C GLU A 374 -10.39 -25.89 8.14
N LYS A 375 -10.25 -24.71 8.79
CA LYS A 375 -11.00 -23.51 8.41
C LYS A 375 -10.57 -22.97 7.06
N ALA A 376 -9.27 -22.97 6.77
CA ALA A 376 -8.75 -22.58 5.47
C ALA A 376 -9.25 -23.52 4.37
N ALA A 377 -9.23 -24.85 4.61
CA ALA A 377 -9.74 -25.83 3.66
C ALA A 377 -11.26 -25.69 3.42
N GLU A 378 -12.05 -25.49 4.49
CA GLU A 378 -13.50 -25.24 4.36
C GLU A 378 -13.80 -24.05 3.43
N VAL A 379 -13.15 -22.91 3.69
CA VAL A 379 -13.42 -21.67 2.94
C VAL A 379 -12.86 -21.75 1.52
N LEU A 380 -11.69 -22.35 1.33
CA LEU A 380 -11.13 -22.60 0.01
C LEU A 380 -12.00 -23.55 -0.82
N ALA A 381 -12.55 -24.61 -0.22
CA ALA A 381 -13.49 -25.51 -0.90
C ALA A 381 -14.71 -24.73 -1.43
N LYS A 382 -15.28 -23.83 -0.61
CA LYS A 382 -16.38 -22.93 -1.02
C LYS A 382 -15.98 -22.08 -2.23
N ILE A 383 -14.84 -21.36 -2.14
CA ILE A 383 -14.37 -20.47 -3.21
C ILE A 383 -14.10 -21.23 -4.51
N LEU A 384 -13.49 -22.41 -4.42
CA LEU A 384 -13.09 -23.21 -5.58
C LEU A 384 -14.26 -23.94 -6.26
N SER A 385 -15.33 -24.25 -5.51
CA SER A 385 -16.53 -24.94 -6.05
C SER A 385 -17.58 -23.99 -6.59
N ASP A 386 -17.58 -22.71 -6.19
CA ASP A 386 -18.55 -21.71 -6.64
C ASP A 386 -17.92 -20.84 -7.76
N GLU A 387 -18.31 -21.12 -8.99
CA GLU A 387 -17.81 -20.41 -10.18
C GLU A 387 -18.11 -18.91 -10.16
N THR A 388 -19.04 -18.43 -9.31
CA THR A 388 -19.36 -17.00 -9.23
C THR A 388 -18.17 -16.16 -8.78
N TYR A 389 -17.32 -16.69 -7.88
CA TYR A 389 -16.08 -16.02 -7.47
C TYR A 389 -15.12 -15.81 -8.64
N ARG A 390 -14.91 -16.87 -9.44
CA ARG A 390 -14.01 -16.81 -10.61
C ARG A 390 -14.54 -15.85 -11.67
N LYS A 391 -15.82 -15.92 -11.97
CA LYS A 391 -16.48 -15.04 -12.91
C LYS A 391 -16.35 -13.58 -12.45
N ARG A 392 -16.67 -13.31 -11.20
CA ARG A 392 -16.62 -11.97 -10.65
C ARG A 392 -15.19 -11.42 -10.60
N ALA A 393 -14.21 -12.24 -10.25
CA ALA A 393 -12.80 -11.85 -10.27
C ALA A 393 -12.34 -11.50 -11.70
N SER A 394 -12.77 -12.23 -12.71
CA SER A 394 -12.47 -11.92 -14.10
C SER A 394 -13.06 -10.58 -14.55
N GLU A 395 -14.34 -10.31 -14.23
CA GLU A 395 -15.01 -9.04 -14.53
C GLU A 395 -14.28 -7.84 -13.89
N VAL A 396 -13.87 -7.99 -12.62
CA VAL A 396 -13.10 -6.98 -11.90
C VAL A 396 -11.73 -6.75 -12.54
N ALA A 397 -11.08 -7.82 -12.98
CA ALA A 397 -9.77 -7.74 -13.62
C ALA A 397 -9.79 -6.98 -14.95
N GLU A 398 -10.88 -7.10 -15.73
CA GLU A 398 -11.04 -6.34 -16.97
C GLU A 398 -11.02 -4.83 -16.68
N ILE A 399 -11.70 -4.39 -15.62
CA ILE A 399 -11.69 -2.98 -15.19
C ILE A 399 -10.28 -2.56 -14.76
N VAL A 400 -9.66 -3.32 -13.85
CA VAL A 400 -8.32 -3.00 -13.31
C VAL A 400 -7.27 -2.92 -14.43
N ARG A 401 -7.33 -3.83 -15.41
CA ARG A 401 -6.40 -3.83 -16.56
C ARG A 401 -6.64 -2.69 -17.54
N SER A 402 -7.86 -2.17 -17.60
CA SER A 402 -8.21 -1.05 -18.47
C SER A 402 -7.79 0.32 -17.92
N GLU A 403 -7.47 0.39 -16.64
CA GLU A 403 -7.02 1.62 -16.00
C GLU A 403 -5.57 1.95 -16.40
N PRO A 404 -5.26 3.19 -16.80
CA PRO A 404 -3.91 3.55 -17.30
C PRO A 404 -2.85 3.63 -16.18
N GLY A 405 -3.24 3.62 -14.91
CA GLY A 405 -2.37 3.53 -13.74
C GLY A 405 -1.18 4.50 -13.79
N THR A 406 0.01 3.95 -14.00
CA THR A 406 1.27 4.71 -14.00
C THR A 406 1.30 5.80 -15.08
N ALA A 407 0.81 5.51 -16.29
CA ALA A 407 0.80 6.50 -17.37
C ALA A 407 -0.06 7.72 -17.01
N ALA A 408 -1.30 7.49 -16.51
CA ALA A 408 -2.16 8.60 -16.08
C ALA A 408 -1.58 9.38 -14.88
N ALA A 409 -0.89 8.70 -13.96
CA ALA A 409 -0.22 9.39 -12.86
C ALA A 409 0.88 10.33 -13.37
N CYS A 410 1.67 9.88 -14.34
CA CYS A 410 2.74 10.70 -14.95
C CYS A 410 2.17 11.84 -15.81
N ASP A 411 1.09 11.60 -16.57
CA ASP A 411 0.41 12.65 -17.33
C ASP A 411 -0.06 13.77 -16.39
N ALA A 412 -0.72 13.43 -15.28
CA ALA A 412 -1.17 14.41 -14.28
C ALA A 412 0.00 15.15 -13.62
N VAL A 413 1.14 14.48 -13.37
CA VAL A 413 2.36 15.11 -12.85
C VAL A 413 2.92 16.12 -13.85
N GLU A 414 2.99 15.78 -15.14
CA GLU A 414 3.50 16.68 -16.17
C GLU A 414 2.57 17.89 -16.39
N GLU A 415 1.24 17.71 -16.31
CA GLU A 415 0.28 18.79 -16.31
C GLU A 415 0.49 19.74 -15.11
N ALA A 416 0.65 19.18 -13.90
CA ALA A 416 0.92 19.95 -12.69
C ALA A 416 2.29 20.70 -12.76
N LEU A 417 3.29 20.11 -13.41
CA LEU A 417 4.57 20.78 -13.67
C LEU A 417 4.41 22.01 -14.57
N ALA A 418 3.49 21.96 -15.53
CA ALA A 418 3.24 23.08 -16.46
C ALA A 418 2.44 24.23 -15.81
N GLU A 419 1.70 23.99 -14.73
CA GLU A 419 0.95 25.04 -14.03
C GLU A 419 1.87 26.08 -13.37
N PRO A 420 1.50 27.37 -13.32
CA PRO A 420 2.23 28.38 -12.53
C PRO A 420 2.21 28.03 -11.05
N SER A 421 3.35 28.23 -10.33
CA SER A 421 3.43 27.89 -8.90
C SER A 421 2.32 28.55 -8.08
N VAL A 422 1.68 27.79 -7.19
CA VAL A 422 0.48 28.15 -6.40
C VAL A 422 0.69 29.37 -5.47
N LEU A 423 1.92 29.68 -5.08
CA LEU A 423 2.25 30.87 -4.29
C LEU A 423 1.73 32.20 -4.88
N ARG A 424 1.41 32.24 -6.19
CA ARG A 424 0.79 33.43 -6.83
C ARG A 424 -0.73 33.50 -6.65
N LYS A 425 -1.43 32.42 -6.29
CA LYS A 425 -2.89 32.44 -6.11
C LYS A 425 -3.30 33.04 -4.73
N SER A 426 -2.57 32.73 -3.67
CA SER A 426 -2.89 33.26 -2.32
C SER A 426 -2.62 34.77 -2.17
N LEU A 427 -1.66 35.33 -2.89
CA LEU A 427 -1.36 36.76 -2.88
C LEU A 427 -2.34 37.61 -3.72
N LYS A 428 -3.14 37.02 -4.60
CA LYS A 428 -4.19 37.74 -5.37
C LYS A 428 -5.52 37.88 -4.64
N ASN A 429 -5.75 37.09 -3.59
CA ASN A 429 -6.99 37.14 -2.78
C ASN A 429 -6.87 37.99 -1.51
N ILE A 430 -5.74 38.70 -1.33
CA ILE A 430 -5.49 39.66 -0.24
C ILE A 430 -5.45 41.10 -0.79
N LYS A 431 -6.23 41.39 -1.82
CA LYS A 431 -6.47 42.79 -2.25
C LYS A 431 -7.95 43.10 -2.24
#